data_1d66c3658ff3a6f8ff0d12a1f43db936
#
_entry.id   1d66c3658ff3a6f8ff0d12a1f43db936
#
_cell.length_a   1.000
_cell.length_b   1.000
_cell.length_c   1.000
_cell.angle_alpha   90.00
_cell.angle_beta   90.00
_cell.angle_gamma   90.00
#
_symmetry.space_group_name_H-M   'P 1'
#
loop_
_entity.id
_entity.type
_entity.pdbx_description
1 polymer ?
#
loop_
_entity_poly.entity_id
_entity_poly.type
_entity_poly.pdbx_seq_one_letter_code
_entity_poly.pdbx_strand_id
1 'polypeptide(L)'
;MHRSKFLVIVDDTDELKTAVQFAAQRASNTKGGLVLLSVIEYADTQQWKSVEDIIHQEARAEAEKKLQEWSEIAFNISGQTPEIVIKEGVVSEEIINYINEDKKIRFLVLAASGEDNPGPLVSLLAGQRSGKLPIPTVVIPGGLTSEEIDDLASRAQ
;
A
#
# COMPACT_ATOMS: atom_id res chain seq x y z
N MET A 1 -0.45 -24.87 -3.40
CA MET A 1 -1.58 -23.93 -3.28
C MET A 1 -1.05 -22.51 -3.14
N HIS A 2 -1.44 -21.62 -4.03
CA HIS A 2 -0.93 -20.27 -4.03
C HIS A 2 -1.86 -19.34 -3.25
N ARG A 3 -1.31 -18.74 -2.21
CA ARG A 3 -2.06 -17.78 -1.41
C ARG A 3 -2.11 -16.46 -2.16
N SER A 4 -3.31 -15.92 -2.35
CA SER A 4 -3.47 -14.57 -2.92
C SER A 4 -2.99 -13.53 -1.92
N LYS A 5 -2.32 -12.52 -2.42
CA LYS A 5 -1.82 -11.41 -1.59
C LYS A 5 -2.57 -10.13 -1.93
N PHE A 6 -2.81 -9.36 -0.90
CA PHE A 6 -3.33 -7.99 -1.02
C PHE A 6 -2.16 -7.03 -0.86
N LEU A 7 -2.06 -6.06 -1.76
CA LEU A 7 -1.00 -5.05 -1.74
C LEU A 7 -1.56 -3.73 -1.26
N VAL A 8 -0.93 -3.15 -0.24
CA VAL A 8 -1.23 -1.80 0.25
C VAL A 8 0.00 -0.94 0.06
N ILE A 9 -0.19 0.27 -0.48
CA ILE A 9 0.89 1.25 -0.62
C ILE A 9 0.90 2.12 0.62
N VAL A 10 2.01 2.08 1.35
CA VAL A 10 2.17 2.88 2.57
C VAL A 10 2.62 4.28 2.20
N ASP A 11 1.77 5.25 2.46
CA ASP A 11 2.03 6.68 2.22
C ASP A 11 1.84 7.47 3.52
N ASP A 12 1.76 8.80 3.41
CA ASP A 12 1.62 9.68 4.57
C ASP A 12 0.18 10.17 4.78
N THR A 13 -0.80 9.54 4.16
CA THR A 13 -2.18 9.98 4.26
C THR A 13 -2.87 9.44 5.51
N ASP A 14 -3.83 10.20 6.02
CA ASP A 14 -4.60 9.79 7.20
C ASP A 14 -5.50 8.58 6.90
N GLU A 15 -5.96 8.45 5.67
CA GLU A 15 -6.85 7.37 5.26
C GLU A 15 -6.14 6.03 5.06
N LEU A 16 -4.81 6.00 5.13
CA LEU A 16 -4.06 4.74 5.00
C LEU A 16 -4.53 3.68 5.99
N LYS A 17 -4.90 4.08 7.19
CA LYS A 17 -5.37 3.14 8.22
C LYS A 17 -6.57 2.32 7.75
N THR A 18 -7.46 2.91 6.94
CA THR A 18 -8.64 2.18 6.45
C THR A 18 -8.26 1.13 5.42
N ALA A 19 -7.28 1.44 4.55
CA ALA A 19 -6.77 0.47 3.59
C ALA A 19 -6.07 -0.70 4.29
N VAL A 20 -5.22 -0.40 5.27
CA VAL A 20 -4.50 -1.43 6.02
C VAL A 20 -5.47 -2.31 6.80
N GLN A 21 -6.46 -1.72 7.47
CA GLN A 21 -7.45 -2.47 8.23
C GLN A 21 -8.24 -3.42 7.32
N PHE A 22 -8.76 -2.91 6.21
CA PHE A 22 -9.52 -3.72 5.27
C PHE A 22 -8.67 -4.86 4.71
N ALA A 23 -7.48 -4.53 4.20
CA ALA A 23 -6.62 -5.52 3.58
C ALA A 23 -6.15 -6.59 4.58
N ALA A 24 -5.78 -6.19 5.79
CA ALA A 24 -5.33 -7.14 6.82
C ALA A 24 -6.45 -8.10 7.22
N GLN A 25 -7.65 -7.59 7.41
CA GLN A 25 -8.79 -8.42 7.75
C GLN A 25 -9.22 -9.31 6.60
N ARG A 26 -9.22 -8.78 5.39
CA ARG A 26 -9.58 -9.57 4.23
C ARG A 26 -8.56 -10.68 3.99
N ALA A 27 -7.28 -10.38 4.13
CA ALA A 27 -6.22 -11.39 4.03
C ALA A 27 -6.41 -12.49 5.08
N SER A 28 -6.71 -12.10 6.31
CA SER A 28 -6.98 -13.07 7.38
C SER A 28 -8.18 -13.95 7.06
N ASN A 29 -9.29 -13.36 6.63
CA ASN A 29 -10.52 -14.09 6.35
C ASN A 29 -10.44 -15.02 5.15
N THR A 30 -9.60 -14.68 4.17
CA THR A 30 -9.40 -15.50 2.98
C THR A 30 -8.17 -16.40 3.07
N LYS A 31 -7.48 -16.37 4.20
CA LYS A 31 -6.21 -17.06 4.41
C LYS A 31 -5.14 -16.65 3.40
N GLY A 32 -5.22 -15.39 2.96
CA GLY A 32 -4.27 -14.78 2.04
C GLY A 32 -3.12 -14.10 2.75
N GLY A 33 -2.27 -13.45 1.98
CA GLY A 33 -1.15 -12.66 2.50
C GLY A 33 -1.39 -11.17 2.34
N LEU A 34 -0.56 -10.39 3.01
CA LEU A 34 -0.56 -8.94 2.93
C LEU A 34 0.85 -8.46 2.64
N VAL A 35 0.98 -7.53 1.69
CA VAL A 35 2.24 -6.86 1.38
C VAL A 35 2.06 -5.38 1.62
N LEU A 36 2.97 -4.79 2.35
CA LEU A 36 3.05 -3.34 2.56
C LEU A 36 4.23 -2.82 1.75
N LEU A 37 3.96 -1.97 0.80
CA LEU A 37 4.97 -1.42 -0.12
C LEU A 37 5.12 0.08 0.11
N SER A 38 6.35 0.53 0.27
CA SER A 38 6.68 1.95 0.26
C SER A 38 7.53 2.23 -0.98
N VAL A 39 7.18 3.27 -1.72
CA VAL A 39 7.97 3.72 -2.87
C VAL A 39 8.58 5.08 -2.52
N ILE A 40 9.89 5.15 -2.60
CA ILE A 40 10.63 6.39 -2.35
C ILE A 40 10.91 7.02 -3.71
N GLU A 41 10.40 8.23 -3.90
CA GLU A 41 10.63 9.01 -5.12
C GLU A 41 11.51 10.18 -4.75
N TYR A 42 12.68 10.27 -5.39
CA TYR A 42 13.64 11.33 -5.11
C TYR A 42 13.52 12.43 -6.15
N ALA A 43 13.62 13.66 -5.67
CA ALA A 43 13.76 14.79 -6.58
C ALA A 43 15.13 14.67 -7.29
N ASP A 44 15.12 14.92 -8.60
CA ASP A 44 16.32 14.83 -9.39
C ASP A 44 17.24 16.01 -9.08
N THR A 45 18.15 15.81 -8.12
CA THR A 45 19.14 16.83 -7.75
C THR A 45 20.51 16.35 -8.17
N GLN A 46 20.90 16.69 -9.38
CA GLN A 46 22.19 16.26 -9.95
C GLN A 46 23.42 16.93 -9.33
N GLN A 47 23.25 17.88 -8.45
CA GLN A 47 24.33 18.76 -8.02
C GLN A 47 25.10 18.33 -6.77
N TRP A 48 24.60 17.34 -5.98
CA TRP A 48 25.18 17.04 -4.68
C TRP A 48 25.14 15.54 -4.36
N LYS A 49 26.03 14.75 -4.93
CA LYS A 49 26.02 13.28 -4.71
C LYS A 49 26.15 12.89 -3.24
N SER A 50 27.00 13.59 -2.47
CA SER A 50 27.17 13.25 -1.06
C SER A 50 25.95 13.61 -0.22
N VAL A 51 25.25 14.69 -0.57
CA VAL A 51 24.01 15.08 0.08
C VAL A 51 22.88 14.13 -0.33
N GLU A 52 22.87 13.70 -1.59
CA GLU A 52 21.92 12.70 -2.06
C GLU A 52 22.04 11.39 -1.29
N ASP A 53 23.26 10.92 -1.03
CA ASP A 53 23.46 9.68 -0.29
C ASP A 53 22.88 9.78 1.13
N ILE A 54 23.06 10.90 1.80
CA ILE A 54 22.50 11.14 3.12
C ILE A 54 20.97 11.19 3.05
N ILE A 55 20.43 11.90 2.07
CA ILE A 55 18.99 12.04 1.86
C ILE A 55 18.39 10.65 1.58
N HIS A 56 19.04 9.84 0.75
CA HIS A 56 18.59 8.49 0.45
C HIS A 56 18.58 7.60 1.69
N GLN A 57 19.62 7.67 2.50
CA GLN A 57 19.69 6.90 3.74
C GLN A 57 18.61 7.31 4.73
N GLU A 58 18.37 8.61 4.88
CA GLU A 58 17.33 9.11 5.76
C GLU A 58 15.94 8.73 5.26
N ALA A 59 15.69 8.87 3.96
CA ALA A 59 14.40 8.50 3.38
C ALA A 59 14.13 7.01 3.54
N ARG A 60 15.15 6.18 3.33
CA ARG A 60 15.01 4.73 3.49
C ARG A 60 14.77 4.36 4.94
N ALA A 61 15.51 4.97 5.88
CA ALA A 61 15.31 4.73 7.32
C ALA A 61 13.89 5.13 7.76
N GLU A 62 13.39 6.26 7.25
CA GLU A 62 12.03 6.70 7.54
C GLU A 62 10.99 5.73 6.97
N ALA A 63 11.20 5.25 5.74
CA ALA A 63 10.30 4.27 5.12
C ALA A 63 10.30 2.96 5.91
N GLU A 64 11.46 2.48 6.34
CA GLU A 64 11.58 1.27 7.15
C GLU A 64 10.83 1.41 8.46
N LYS A 65 10.95 2.56 9.11
CA LYS A 65 10.27 2.83 10.37
C LYS A 65 8.76 2.80 10.19
N LYS A 66 8.24 3.47 9.17
CA LYS A 66 6.81 3.48 8.89
C LYS A 66 6.27 2.10 8.55
N LEU A 67 7.01 1.35 7.74
CA LEU A 67 6.62 -0.02 7.41
C LEU A 67 6.57 -0.91 8.65
N GLN A 68 7.52 -0.76 9.57
CA GLN A 68 7.49 -1.53 10.81
C GLN A 68 6.28 -1.16 11.67
N GLU A 69 5.97 0.11 11.79
CA GLU A 69 4.80 0.56 12.54
C GLU A 69 3.50 -0.01 11.96
N TRP A 70 3.35 0.07 10.63
CA TRP A 70 2.16 -0.47 9.97
C TRP A 70 2.12 -1.99 9.98
N SER A 71 3.29 -2.64 9.93
CA SER A 71 3.39 -4.09 10.06
C SER A 71 2.87 -4.56 11.42
N GLU A 72 3.18 -3.87 12.49
CA GLU A 72 2.66 -4.20 13.82
C GLU A 72 1.16 -4.01 13.90
N ILE A 73 0.65 -2.92 13.33
CA ILE A 73 -0.79 -2.66 13.28
C ILE A 73 -1.50 -3.78 12.50
N ALA A 74 -0.97 -4.13 11.34
CA ALA A 74 -1.55 -5.19 10.52
C ALA A 74 -1.49 -6.56 11.22
N PHE A 75 -0.38 -6.85 11.89
CA PHE A 75 -0.24 -8.09 12.66
C PHE A 75 -1.31 -8.19 13.76
N ASN A 76 -1.54 -7.08 14.47
CA ASN A 76 -2.55 -7.07 15.54
C ASN A 76 -3.97 -7.31 15.00
N ILE A 77 -4.22 -6.96 13.75
CA ILE A 77 -5.52 -7.19 13.10
C ILE A 77 -5.65 -8.62 12.58
N SER A 78 -4.62 -9.11 11.89
CA SER A 78 -4.69 -10.37 11.13
C SER A 78 -4.07 -11.58 11.82
N GLY A 79 -3.19 -11.34 12.79
CA GLY A 79 -2.40 -12.41 13.39
C GLY A 79 -1.25 -12.89 12.50
N GLN A 80 -1.03 -12.26 11.36
CA GLN A 80 0.03 -12.61 10.42
C GLN A 80 0.97 -11.44 10.20
N THR A 81 2.26 -11.73 10.07
CA THR A 81 3.26 -10.72 9.74
C THR A 81 3.20 -10.44 8.24
N PRO A 82 2.92 -9.20 7.83
CA PRO A 82 2.93 -8.87 6.40
C PRO A 82 4.35 -8.86 5.84
N GLU A 83 4.45 -9.04 4.54
CA GLU A 83 5.70 -8.76 3.84
C GLU A 83 5.86 -7.25 3.75
N ILE A 84 7.08 -6.75 3.93
CA ILE A 84 7.37 -5.32 3.77
C ILE A 84 8.40 -5.15 2.67
N VAL A 85 8.14 -4.20 1.77
CA VAL A 85 8.96 -3.97 0.58
C VAL A 85 9.18 -2.47 0.39
N ILE A 86 10.41 -2.10 0.06
CA ILE A 86 10.77 -0.73 -0.28
C ILE A 86 11.28 -0.73 -1.71
N LYS A 87 10.74 0.14 -2.54
CA LYS A 87 11.23 0.39 -3.90
C LYS A 87 11.59 1.86 -4.04
N GLU A 88 12.48 2.16 -4.95
CA GLU A 88 12.92 3.51 -5.24
C GLU A 88 12.73 3.80 -6.72
N GLY A 89 12.09 4.91 -7.05
CA GLY A 89 11.85 5.30 -8.42
C GLY A 89 10.57 6.08 -8.59
N VAL A 90 9.98 6.01 -9.77
CA VAL A 90 8.70 6.65 -10.08
C VAL A 90 7.57 5.80 -9.50
N VAL A 91 6.74 6.40 -8.66
CA VAL A 91 5.75 5.67 -7.86
C VAL A 91 4.91 4.71 -8.69
N SER A 92 4.26 5.20 -9.75
CA SER A 92 3.38 4.34 -10.56
C SER A 92 4.13 3.21 -11.24
N GLU A 93 5.32 3.51 -11.75
CA GLU A 93 6.12 2.50 -12.45
C GLU A 93 6.60 1.40 -11.50
N GLU A 94 7.08 1.78 -10.32
CA GLU A 94 7.57 0.82 -9.33
C GLU A 94 6.45 -0.07 -8.81
N ILE A 95 5.26 0.49 -8.60
CA ILE A 95 4.10 -0.29 -8.17
C ILE A 95 3.71 -1.32 -9.24
N ILE A 96 3.59 -0.89 -10.49
CA ILE A 96 3.21 -1.78 -11.59
C ILE A 96 4.27 -2.86 -11.80
N ASN A 97 5.54 -2.48 -11.76
CA ASN A 97 6.64 -3.44 -11.91
C ASN A 97 6.63 -4.48 -10.79
N TYR A 98 6.41 -4.04 -9.55
CA TYR A 98 6.38 -4.96 -8.42
C TYR A 98 5.21 -5.95 -8.54
N ILE A 99 4.04 -5.47 -8.94
CA ILE A 99 2.88 -6.35 -9.16
C ILE A 99 3.21 -7.39 -10.24
N ASN A 100 3.90 -6.98 -11.30
CA ASN A 100 4.28 -7.91 -12.37
C ASN A 100 5.34 -8.93 -11.92
N GLU A 101 6.18 -8.57 -10.95
CA GLU A 101 7.20 -9.47 -10.42
C GLU A 101 6.62 -10.58 -9.54
N ASP A 102 5.51 -10.32 -8.87
CA ASP A 102 4.89 -11.28 -7.94
C ASP A 102 3.46 -11.57 -8.34
N LYS A 103 3.26 -12.67 -9.03
CA LYS A 103 1.95 -13.07 -9.56
C LYS A 103 0.97 -13.50 -8.48
N LYS A 104 1.41 -13.63 -7.25
CA LYS A 104 0.52 -13.92 -6.11
C LYS A 104 -0.24 -12.69 -5.66
N ILE A 105 0.24 -11.49 -6.01
CA ILE A 105 -0.48 -10.25 -5.73
C ILE A 105 -1.68 -10.18 -6.67
N ARG A 106 -2.88 -10.21 -6.10
CA ARG A 106 -4.12 -10.28 -6.87
C ARG A 106 -5.00 -9.06 -6.71
N PHE A 107 -4.76 -8.24 -5.69
CA PHE A 107 -5.57 -7.06 -5.42
C PHE A 107 -4.68 -5.94 -4.91
N LEU A 108 -4.92 -4.74 -5.44
CA LEU A 108 -4.33 -3.51 -4.91
C LEU A 108 -5.40 -2.82 -4.07
N VAL A 109 -5.08 -2.47 -2.83
CA VAL A 109 -6.02 -1.83 -1.93
C VAL A 109 -5.56 -0.41 -1.64
N LEU A 110 -6.41 0.56 -1.95
CA LEU A 110 -6.15 1.98 -1.74
C LEU A 110 -7.26 2.56 -0.87
N ALA A 111 -6.97 3.64 -0.19
CA ALA A 111 -7.99 4.40 0.54
C ALA A 111 -8.16 5.76 -0.11
N ALA A 112 -9.40 6.17 -0.29
CA ALA A 112 -9.73 7.48 -0.83
C ALA A 112 -9.99 8.45 0.31
N SER A 113 -9.46 9.68 0.21
CA SER A 113 -9.81 10.75 1.12
C SER A 113 -11.31 11.01 1.08
N GLY A 114 -11.90 11.38 2.22
CA GLY A 114 -13.30 11.79 2.28
C GLY A 114 -13.57 13.16 1.66
N GLU A 115 -12.53 13.84 1.19
CA GLU A 115 -12.63 15.13 0.52
C GLU A 115 -12.94 14.97 -0.97
N ASP A 116 -13.19 16.09 -1.66
CA ASP A 116 -13.47 16.08 -3.11
C ASP A 116 -12.31 15.47 -3.92
N ASN A 117 -11.08 15.74 -3.49
CA ASN A 117 -9.91 15.10 -4.10
C ASN A 117 -9.60 13.81 -3.35
N PRO A 118 -9.69 12.65 -4.00
CA PRO A 118 -9.51 11.36 -3.31
C PRO A 118 -8.06 11.07 -2.91
N GLY A 119 -7.12 11.91 -3.28
CA GLY A 119 -5.71 11.73 -2.99
C GLY A 119 -4.90 11.30 -4.20
N PRO A 120 -3.56 11.45 -4.11
CA PRO A 120 -2.70 11.25 -5.29
C PRO A 120 -2.66 9.80 -5.78
N LEU A 121 -2.63 8.82 -4.89
CA LEU A 121 -2.57 7.42 -5.31
C LEU A 121 -3.86 6.97 -5.98
N VAL A 122 -5.01 7.36 -5.44
CA VAL A 122 -6.30 7.02 -6.06
C VAL A 122 -6.42 7.68 -7.42
N SER A 123 -6.08 8.97 -7.51
CA SER A 123 -6.12 9.70 -8.78
C SER A 123 -5.21 9.09 -9.83
N LEU A 124 -4.05 8.62 -9.43
CA LEU A 124 -3.06 8.04 -10.32
C LEU A 124 -3.43 6.59 -10.70
N LEU A 125 -3.63 5.73 -9.73
CA LEU A 125 -3.74 4.29 -9.95
C LEU A 125 -5.16 3.85 -10.28
N ALA A 126 -6.17 4.44 -9.67
CA ALA A 126 -7.56 4.15 -9.99
C ALA A 126 -8.13 5.10 -11.05
N GLY A 127 -7.37 6.11 -11.45
CA GLY A 127 -7.74 7.07 -12.49
C GLY A 127 -6.85 6.93 -13.72
N GLN A 128 -5.80 7.73 -13.81
CA GLN A 128 -4.97 7.87 -15.02
C GLN A 128 -4.30 6.57 -15.45
N ARG A 129 -3.86 5.74 -14.52
CA ARG A 129 -3.14 4.50 -14.79
C ARG A 129 -3.99 3.25 -14.62
N SER A 130 -5.29 3.41 -14.36
CA SER A 130 -6.16 2.26 -14.05
C SER A 130 -6.15 1.19 -15.14
N GLY A 131 -6.11 1.59 -16.40
CA GLY A 131 -6.09 0.63 -17.52
C GLY A 131 -4.75 -0.06 -17.72
N LYS A 132 -3.71 0.37 -17.02
CA LYS A 132 -2.36 -0.23 -17.10
C LYS A 132 -2.06 -1.18 -15.96
N LEU A 133 -2.92 -1.22 -14.94
CA LEU A 133 -2.72 -2.13 -13.83
C LEU A 133 -3.05 -3.56 -14.23
N PRO A 134 -2.19 -4.53 -13.87
CA PRO A 134 -2.44 -5.93 -14.22
C PRO A 134 -3.43 -6.64 -13.29
N ILE A 135 -3.90 -5.97 -12.24
CA ILE A 135 -4.80 -6.55 -11.23
C ILE A 135 -5.89 -5.55 -10.86
N PRO A 136 -7.01 -6.02 -10.31
CA PRO A 136 -8.06 -5.12 -9.83
C PRO A 136 -7.61 -4.27 -8.65
N THR A 137 -8.19 -3.08 -8.55
CA THR A 137 -7.95 -2.16 -7.46
C THR A 137 -9.23 -2.03 -6.63
N VAL A 138 -9.08 -2.15 -5.32
CA VAL A 138 -10.17 -1.92 -4.36
C VAL A 138 -9.90 -0.57 -3.71
N VAL A 139 -10.86 0.35 -3.80
CA VAL A 139 -10.74 1.67 -3.20
C VAL A 139 -11.67 1.75 -2.00
N ILE A 140 -11.10 1.96 -0.82
CA ILE A 140 -11.84 2.02 0.43
C ILE A 140 -12.13 3.49 0.75
N PRO A 141 -13.40 3.87 0.92
CA PRO A 141 -13.70 5.24 1.36
C PRO A 141 -13.09 5.53 2.72
N GLY A 142 -12.29 6.61 2.78
CA GLY A 142 -11.54 6.95 3.99
C GLY A 142 -12.39 7.36 5.17
N GLY A 143 -13.66 7.69 4.95
CA GLY A 143 -14.59 8.07 6.00
C GLY A 143 -15.33 6.91 6.67
N LEU A 144 -15.08 5.68 6.25
CA LEU A 144 -15.71 4.53 6.88
C LEU A 144 -15.18 4.33 8.30
N THR A 145 -16.07 3.95 9.20
CA THR A 145 -15.68 3.62 10.58
C THR A 145 -14.99 2.25 10.63
N SER A 146 -14.26 2.02 11.71
CA SER A 146 -13.62 0.72 11.93
C SER A 146 -14.64 -0.42 11.89
N GLU A 147 -15.81 -0.23 12.48
CA GLU A 147 -16.88 -1.24 12.48
C GLU A 147 -17.41 -1.52 11.09
N GLU A 148 -17.58 -0.47 10.27
CA GLU A 148 -18.04 -0.63 8.89
C GLU A 148 -16.99 -1.39 8.06
N ILE A 149 -15.72 -1.10 8.26
CA ILE A 149 -14.64 -1.79 7.56
C ILE A 149 -14.60 -3.27 7.97
N ASP A 150 -14.71 -3.56 9.27
CA ASP A 150 -14.74 -4.94 9.77
C ASP A 150 -15.89 -5.73 9.14
N ASP A 151 -17.06 -5.14 9.08
CA ASP A 151 -18.24 -5.80 8.49
C ASP A 151 -18.01 -6.11 7.02
N LEU A 152 -17.53 -5.13 6.26
CA LEU A 152 -17.28 -5.31 4.82
C LEU A 152 -16.18 -6.32 4.54
N ALA A 153 -15.10 -6.29 5.32
CA ALA A 153 -13.97 -7.19 5.12
C ALA A 153 -14.29 -8.64 5.54
N SER A 154 -15.21 -8.82 6.48
CA SER A 154 -15.56 -10.14 7.02
C SER A 154 -16.67 -10.83 6.27
N ARG A 155 -17.39 -10.14 5.39
CA ARG A 155 -18.47 -10.78 4.64
C ARG A 155 -17.93 -11.86 3.73
N ALA A 156 -18.42 -13.07 3.92
CA ALA A 156 -18.18 -14.15 2.98
C ALA A 156 -18.90 -13.84 1.67
N GLN A 157 -18.30 -14.22 0.55
CA GLN A 157 -18.93 -13.96 -0.74
C GLN A 157 -20.25 -14.55 -0.88
#